data_ec4559c2371e24c49a62030ba5927e3f
#
_entry.id   ec4559c2371e24c49a62030ba5927e3f
#
_cell.length_a   1.000
_cell.length_b   1.000
_cell.length_c   1.000
_cell.angle_alpha   90.00
_cell.angle_beta   90.00
_cell.angle_gamma   90.00
#
_symmetry.space_group_name_H-M   'P 1'
#
loop_
_entity.id
_entity.type
_entity.pdbx_description
1 polymer ?
#
loop_
_entity_poly.entity_id
_entity_poly.type
_entity_poly.pdbx_seq_one_letter_code
_entity_poly.pdbx_strand_id
1 'polypeptide(L)'
;MTKVLNIKKTITGTILLLSFVLGNTGAYATDNTSSNGYWLKKHITSVEQRNRIPRGLLSAIVGVESGFNPYAVNIEGKTITANDKSKAVKTIKNAVNQGVTNIDIGIAQINYRWHGDNFKNIEEMLNPATNIEYAAKLLSSLFKQHGTWHKAIRHYHSANPNHHKQYSRKVVIAW
;
A
#
# COMPACT_ATOMS: atom_id res chain seq x y z
N MET A 1 37.32 -37.39 -49.44
CA MET A 1 38.38 -38.08 -48.64
C MET A 1 39.01 -37.05 -47.73
N THR A 2 38.64 -36.97 -46.46
CA THR A 2 39.47 -36.27 -45.48
C THR A 2 39.14 -36.79 -44.09
N LYS A 3 40.15 -37.20 -43.39
CA LYS A 3 40.16 -37.97 -42.13
C LYS A 3 39.66 -37.16 -40.95
N VAL A 4 38.81 -37.77 -40.13
CA VAL A 4 38.44 -37.33 -38.79
C VAL A 4 39.57 -37.71 -37.83
N LEU A 5 40.10 -36.73 -37.09
CA LEU A 5 41.06 -36.95 -36.03
C LEU A 5 40.39 -36.79 -34.67
N ASN A 6 40.34 -37.90 -33.96
CA ASN A 6 39.73 -38.03 -32.63
C ASN A 6 40.81 -37.82 -31.57
N ILE A 7 40.74 -36.80 -30.75
CA ILE A 7 41.66 -36.60 -29.62
C ILE A 7 40.86 -36.62 -28.32
N LYS A 8 40.91 -37.74 -27.62
CA LYS A 8 40.54 -37.87 -26.22
C LYS A 8 41.64 -37.25 -25.36
N LYS A 9 41.34 -36.19 -24.62
CA LYS A 9 42.20 -35.70 -23.53
C LYS A 9 41.56 -36.06 -22.20
N THR A 10 42.16 -37.00 -21.52
CA THR A 10 41.93 -37.34 -20.12
C THR A 10 42.66 -36.31 -19.28
N ILE A 11 41.92 -35.57 -18.43
CA ILE A 11 42.51 -34.69 -17.43
C ILE A 11 42.20 -35.27 -16.07
N THR A 12 43.18 -35.85 -15.45
CA THR A 12 43.24 -36.21 -14.03
C THR A 12 43.53 -34.94 -13.25
N GLY A 13 42.53 -34.39 -12.57
CA GLY A 13 42.66 -33.21 -11.72
C GLY A 13 42.43 -33.58 -10.26
N THR A 14 43.47 -33.41 -9.48
CA THR A 14 43.60 -33.61 -8.04
C THR A 14 42.56 -32.80 -7.29
N ILE A 15 41.76 -33.44 -6.43
CA ILE A 15 40.78 -32.77 -5.54
C ILE A 15 41.56 -32.26 -4.34
N LEU A 16 41.73 -30.93 -4.26
CA LEU A 16 42.21 -30.22 -3.07
C LEU A 16 41.01 -29.93 -2.17
N LEU A 17 40.86 -30.68 -1.08
CA LEU A 17 39.87 -30.42 -0.04
C LEU A 17 40.30 -29.17 0.76
N LEU A 18 39.73 -28.03 0.42
CA LEU A 18 39.83 -26.81 1.25
C LEU A 18 38.69 -26.84 2.26
N SER A 19 38.98 -27.18 3.52
CA SER A 19 38.05 -27.06 4.64
C SER A 19 37.83 -25.60 4.96
N PHE A 20 36.74 -25.04 4.45
CA PHE A 20 36.25 -23.71 4.83
C PHE A 20 35.48 -23.83 6.16
N VAL A 21 36.10 -23.44 7.26
CA VAL A 21 35.39 -23.18 8.52
C VAL A 21 34.57 -21.88 8.31
N LEU A 22 33.29 -22.04 7.96
CA LEU A 22 32.34 -20.96 7.96
C LEU A 22 32.03 -20.57 9.41
N GLY A 23 32.67 -19.54 9.91
CA GLY A 23 32.22 -18.79 11.05
C GLY A 23 30.85 -18.22 10.75
N ASN A 24 29.81 -18.80 11.34
CA ASN A 24 28.42 -18.39 11.18
C ASN A 24 28.17 -17.15 12.04
N THR A 25 28.57 -15.96 11.58
CA THR A 25 28.03 -14.70 12.09
C THR A 25 26.84 -14.31 11.24
N GLY A 26 25.78 -15.08 11.36
CA GLY A 26 24.47 -14.71 10.84
C GLY A 26 23.97 -13.51 11.60
N ALA A 27 24.26 -12.31 11.12
CA ALA A 27 23.46 -11.15 11.42
C ALA A 27 22.06 -11.43 10.84
N TYR A 28 21.14 -11.86 11.69
CA TYR A 28 19.72 -11.89 11.34
C TYR A 28 19.29 -10.43 11.16
N ALA A 29 19.42 -9.89 9.96
CA ALA A 29 18.65 -8.76 9.53
C ALA A 29 17.21 -9.25 9.56
N THR A 30 16.50 -8.98 10.67
CA THR A 30 15.06 -9.23 10.76
C THR A 30 14.40 -8.44 9.66
N ASP A 31 13.82 -9.14 8.72
CA ASP A 31 13.11 -8.58 7.58
C ASP A 31 11.90 -7.78 8.08
N ASN A 32 12.14 -6.50 8.40
CA ASN A 32 11.11 -5.56 8.85
C ASN A 32 10.00 -5.38 7.80
N THR A 33 10.29 -5.71 6.53
CA THR A 33 9.29 -5.60 5.46
C THR A 33 8.25 -6.71 5.55
N SER A 34 8.64 -7.93 5.88
CA SER A 34 7.72 -9.06 6.06
C SER A 34 6.83 -8.87 7.30
N SER A 35 7.38 -8.34 8.40
CA SER A 35 6.63 -8.09 9.63
C SER A 35 5.60 -6.96 9.46
N ASN A 36 5.97 -5.88 8.77
CA ASN A 36 5.08 -4.76 8.49
C ASN A 36 3.93 -5.15 7.54
N GLY A 37 4.21 -5.94 6.50
CA GLY A 37 3.19 -6.45 5.58
C GLY A 37 2.20 -7.39 6.28
N TYR A 38 2.69 -8.27 7.16
CA TYR A 38 1.84 -9.18 7.94
C TYR A 38 0.93 -8.40 8.91
N TRP A 39 1.49 -7.44 9.66
CA TRP A 39 0.72 -6.60 10.57
C TRP A 39 -0.39 -5.86 9.83
N LEU A 40 -0.07 -5.21 8.71
CA LEU A 40 -1.01 -4.43 7.91
C LEU A 40 -2.19 -5.28 7.42
N LYS A 41 -1.91 -6.46 6.86
CA LYS A 41 -2.93 -7.41 6.42
C LYS A 41 -3.84 -7.85 7.57
N LYS A 42 -3.27 -8.19 8.72
CA LYS A 42 -4.01 -8.60 9.91
C LYS A 42 -4.88 -7.45 10.43
N HIS A 43 -4.34 -6.22 10.45
CA HIS A 43 -5.07 -5.03 10.88
C HIS A 43 -6.26 -4.75 9.96
N ILE A 44 -6.08 -4.71 8.63
CA ILE A 44 -7.16 -4.51 7.66
C ILE A 44 -8.26 -5.57 7.85
N THR A 45 -7.91 -6.85 7.92
CA THR A 45 -8.88 -7.94 8.12
C THR A 45 -9.69 -7.76 9.41
N SER A 46 -9.03 -7.38 10.52
CA SER A 46 -9.71 -7.10 11.78
C SER A 46 -10.66 -5.89 11.69
N VAL A 47 -10.25 -4.84 10.97
CA VAL A 47 -11.07 -3.64 10.73
C VAL A 47 -12.29 -3.99 9.87
N GLU A 48 -12.15 -4.79 8.81
CA GLU A 48 -13.25 -5.28 7.99
C GLU A 48 -14.29 -6.01 8.84
N GLN A 49 -13.85 -6.95 9.68
CA GLN A 49 -14.72 -7.73 10.55
C GLN A 49 -15.53 -6.85 11.51
N ARG A 50 -14.85 -5.93 12.23
CA ARG A 50 -15.52 -5.03 13.20
C ARG A 50 -16.54 -4.10 12.54
N ASN A 51 -16.30 -3.70 11.29
CA ASN A 51 -17.17 -2.80 10.55
C ASN A 51 -18.16 -3.51 9.62
N ARG A 52 -18.23 -4.86 9.66
CA ARG A 52 -19.10 -5.70 8.81
C ARG A 52 -18.87 -5.42 7.31
N ILE A 53 -17.66 -5.08 6.94
CA ILE A 53 -17.23 -4.92 5.55
C ILE A 53 -16.92 -6.31 4.98
N PRO A 54 -17.34 -6.65 3.76
CA PRO A 54 -16.98 -7.91 3.13
C PRO A 54 -15.47 -8.12 3.11
N ARG A 55 -15.06 -9.34 3.40
CA ARG A 55 -13.64 -9.70 3.48
C ARG A 55 -12.92 -9.36 2.19
N GLY A 56 -11.80 -8.66 2.31
CA GLY A 56 -10.95 -8.27 1.21
C GLY A 56 -11.33 -6.94 0.53
N LEU A 57 -12.53 -6.40 0.77
CA LEU A 57 -12.97 -5.17 0.12
C LEU A 57 -12.13 -3.95 0.53
N LEU A 58 -11.89 -3.76 1.83
CA LEU A 58 -11.07 -2.66 2.30
C LEU A 58 -9.61 -2.83 1.86
N SER A 59 -9.12 -4.08 1.83
CA SER A 59 -7.80 -4.40 1.28
C SER A 59 -7.69 -4.02 -0.20
N ALA A 60 -8.71 -4.32 -1.00
CA ALA A 60 -8.75 -3.95 -2.42
C ALA A 60 -8.75 -2.43 -2.61
N ILE A 61 -9.53 -1.70 -1.80
CA ILE A 61 -9.53 -0.22 -1.82
C ILE A 61 -8.13 0.30 -1.51
N VAL A 62 -7.52 -0.10 -0.40
CA VAL A 62 -6.16 0.34 0.00
C VAL A 62 -5.13 0.02 -1.09
N GLY A 63 -5.23 -1.15 -1.71
CA GLY A 63 -4.36 -1.54 -2.83
C GLY A 63 -4.50 -0.61 -4.03
N VAL A 64 -5.73 -0.25 -4.41
CA VAL A 64 -6.02 0.63 -5.55
C VAL A 64 -5.62 2.08 -5.26
N GLU A 65 -5.84 2.55 -4.02
CA GLU A 65 -5.57 3.93 -3.60
C GLU A 65 -4.08 4.26 -3.54
N SER A 66 -3.28 3.40 -2.94
CA SER A 66 -1.89 3.72 -2.63
C SER A 66 -0.88 2.62 -2.94
N GLY A 67 -1.33 1.43 -3.37
CA GLY A 67 -0.46 0.25 -3.40
C GLY A 67 0.08 -0.11 -2.01
N PHE A 68 -0.71 0.12 -0.96
CA PHE A 68 -0.33 -0.07 0.44
C PHE A 68 0.78 0.87 0.95
N ASN A 69 1.03 2.00 0.27
CA ASN A 69 1.99 3.00 0.74
C ASN A 69 1.38 3.87 1.85
N PRO A 70 1.89 3.80 3.11
CA PRO A 70 1.35 4.58 4.22
C PRO A 70 1.61 6.10 4.09
N TYR A 71 2.57 6.49 3.27
CA TYR A 71 2.97 7.89 3.08
C TYR A 71 2.56 8.43 1.72
N ALA A 72 1.60 7.79 1.08
CA ALA A 72 1.05 8.28 -0.19
C ALA A 72 0.39 9.65 0.00
N VAL A 73 0.70 10.57 -0.90
CA VAL A 73 0.14 11.93 -0.93
C VAL A 73 -0.23 12.27 -2.36
N ASN A 74 -1.46 12.74 -2.56
CA ASN A 74 -1.88 13.33 -3.82
C ASN A 74 -2.34 14.77 -3.55
N ILE A 75 -1.81 15.72 -4.32
CA ILE A 75 -2.15 17.14 -4.20
C ILE A 75 -2.76 17.59 -5.53
N GLU A 76 -4.04 17.96 -5.52
CA GLU A 76 -4.77 18.43 -6.70
C GLU A 76 -4.65 17.48 -7.91
N GLY A 77 -4.72 16.16 -7.66
CA GLY A 77 -4.62 15.12 -8.69
C GLY A 77 -3.18 14.73 -9.07
N LYS A 78 -2.17 15.35 -8.46
CA LYS A 78 -0.76 15.02 -8.70
C LYS A 78 -0.20 14.16 -7.57
N THR A 79 0.26 12.96 -7.90
CA THR A 79 0.95 12.08 -6.94
C THR A 79 2.31 12.67 -6.58
N ILE A 80 2.56 12.80 -5.27
CA ILE A 80 3.81 13.32 -4.73
C ILE A 80 4.62 12.17 -4.17
N THR A 81 5.87 12.05 -4.59
CA THR A 81 6.78 11.03 -4.06
C THR A 81 7.27 11.44 -2.67
N ALA A 82 6.76 10.79 -1.64
CA ALA A 82 7.24 10.87 -0.28
C ALA A 82 7.74 9.49 0.16
N ASN A 83 9.05 9.40 0.45
CA ASN A 83 9.69 8.12 0.77
C ASN A 83 9.57 7.77 2.27
N ASP A 84 9.20 8.76 3.09
CA ASP A 84 9.08 8.63 4.54
C ASP A 84 8.01 9.56 5.11
N LYS A 85 7.65 9.33 6.37
CA LYS A 85 6.63 10.10 7.09
C LYS A 85 6.99 11.59 7.20
N SER A 86 8.25 11.92 7.48
CA SER A 86 8.69 13.30 7.70
C SER A 86 8.51 14.15 6.44
N LYS A 87 8.92 13.60 5.29
CA LYS A 87 8.76 14.25 3.99
C LYS A 87 7.28 14.40 3.63
N ALA A 88 6.44 13.37 3.87
CA ALA A 88 5.01 13.44 3.64
C ALA A 88 4.35 14.56 4.48
N VAL A 89 4.60 14.58 5.79
CA VAL A 89 4.09 15.62 6.71
C VAL A 89 4.52 17.01 6.27
N LYS A 90 5.81 17.20 5.98
CA LYS A 90 6.33 18.51 5.53
C LYS A 90 5.65 18.97 4.25
N THR A 91 5.49 18.07 3.28
CA THR A 91 4.84 18.38 1.99
C THR A 91 3.39 18.78 2.18
N ILE A 92 2.62 18.03 2.97
CA ILE A 92 1.21 18.33 3.23
C ILE A 92 1.07 19.66 3.98
N LYS A 93 1.87 19.88 5.05
CA LYS A 93 1.85 21.15 5.80
C LYS A 93 2.15 22.35 4.92
N ASN A 94 3.13 22.24 4.04
CA ASN A 94 3.46 23.30 3.09
C ASN A 94 2.28 23.63 2.14
N ALA A 95 1.61 22.60 1.61
CA ALA A 95 0.45 22.78 0.74
C ALA A 95 -0.72 23.44 1.50
N VAL A 96 -1.03 22.97 2.70
CA VAL A 96 -2.08 23.54 3.57
C VAL A 96 -1.79 25.00 3.91
N ASN A 97 -0.55 25.35 4.25
CA ASN A 97 -0.13 26.73 4.52
C ASN A 97 -0.26 27.65 3.30
N GLN A 98 -0.25 27.08 2.09
CA GLN A 98 -0.52 27.81 0.83
C GLN A 98 -2.02 27.85 0.46
N GLY A 99 -2.89 27.38 1.35
CA GLY A 99 -4.34 27.35 1.12
C GLY A 99 -4.85 26.17 0.28
N VAL A 100 -3.96 25.23 -0.09
CA VAL A 100 -4.35 24.03 -0.82
C VAL A 100 -4.96 23.01 0.13
N THR A 101 -6.21 22.63 -0.09
CA THR A 101 -6.95 21.69 0.77
C THR A 101 -7.33 20.40 0.05
N ASN A 102 -7.34 20.39 -1.30
CA ASN A 102 -7.64 19.18 -2.05
C ASN A 102 -6.42 18.24 -2.07
N ILE A 103 -6.24 17.53 -0.96
CA ILE A 103 -5.09 16.66 -0.70
C ILE A 103 -5.60 15.31 -0.24
N ASP A 104 -5.24 14.23 -0.95
CA ASP A 104 -5.51 12.86 -0.51
C ASP A 104 -4.31 12.32 0.26
N ILE A 105 -4.57 11.79 1.45
CA ILE A 105 -3.54 11.50 2.45
C ILE A 105 -3.58 10.05 2.90
N GLY A 106 -2.40 9.42 2.88
CA GLY A 106 -2.13 8.16 3.54
C GLY A 106 -2.56 6.94 2.75
N ILE A 107 -2.54 5.80 3.41
CA ILE A 107 -2.68 4.48 2.80
C ILE A 107 -4.03 4.24 2.10
N ALA A 108 -5.10 4.88 2.57
CA ALA A 108 -6.44 4.80 2.00
C ALA A 108 -6.86 6.10 1.30
N GLN A 109 -5.92 7.04 1.05
CA GLN A 109 -6.09 8.30 0.32
C GLN A 109 -7.32 9.10 0.80
N ILE A 110 -7.40 9.35 2.11
CA ILE A 110 -8.48 10.14 2.69
C ILE A 110 -8.28 11.62 2.34
N ASN A 111 -9.30 12.25 1.78
CA ASN A 111 -9.22 13.66 1.33
C ASN A 111 -9.27 14.62 2.51
N TYR A 112 -8.24 15.49 2.61
CA TYR A 112 -8.08 16.45 3.71
C TYR A 112 -9.20 17.51 3.73
N ARG A 113 -9.66 18.03 2.58
CA ARG A 113 -10.72 19.04 2.50
C ARG A 113 -12.01 18.59 3.17
N TRP A 114 -12.38 17.32 2.99
CA TRP A 114 -13.68 16.80 3.43
C TRP A 114 -13.62 16.08 4.78
N HIS A 115 -12.44 15.63 5.15
CA HIS A 115 -12.28 14.70 6.27
C HIS A 115 -11.20 15.11 7.28
N GLY A 116 -10.43 16.17 7.00
CA GLY A 116 -9.30 16.59 7.84
C GLY A 116 -9.69 16.87 9.30
N ASP A 117 -10.86 17.45 9.52
CA ASP A 117 -11.37 17.78 10.86
C ASP A 117 -11.70 16.57 11.74
N ASN A 118 -11.71 15.35 11.16
CA ASN A 118 -11.89 14.11 11.92
C ASN A 118 -10.58 13.57 12.52
N PHE A 119 -9.46 14.25 12.29
CA PHE A 119 -8.14 13.89 12.79
C PHE A 119 -7.56 15.05 13.61
N LYS A 120 -6.79 14.74 14.63
CA LYS A 120 -6.15 15.76 15.48
C LYS A 120 -5.14 16.60 14.71
N ASN A 121 -4.45 15.98 13.74
CA ASN A 121 -3.42 16.60 12.92
C ASN A 121 -3.07 15.72 11.69
N ILE A 122 -2.20 16.24 10.84
CA ILE A 122 -1.72 15.54 9.63
C ILE A 122 -0.98 14.24 9.97
N GLU A 123 -0.22 14.23 11.06
CA GLU A 123 0.54 13.06 11.52
C GLU A 123 -0.37 11.90 11.92
N GLU A 124 -1.52 12.19 12.52
CA GLU A 124 -2.55 11.19 12.83
C GLU A 124 -3.23 10.70 11.54
N MET A 125 -3.53 11.60 10.61
CA MET A 125 -4.13 11.24 9.33
C MET A 125 -3.21 10.35 8.47
N LEU A 126 -1.87 10.53 8.56
CA LEU A 126 -0.86 9.68 7.94
C LEU A 126 -0.58 8.38 8.71
N ASN A 127 -1.07 8.23 9.94
CA ASN A 127 -0.91 6.98 10.67
C ASN A 127 -1.72 5.88 9.97
N PRO A 128 -1.10 4.78 9.51
CA PRO A 128 -1.81 3.79 8.70
C PRO A 128 -2.95 3.10 9.45
N ALA A 129 -2.82 2.85 10.76
CA ALA A 129 -3.90 2.28 11.55
C ALA A 129 -5.12 3.22 11.60
N THR A 130 -4.90 4.48 11.96
CA THR A 130 -5.97 5.49 12.06
C THR A 130 -6.61 5.77 10.70
N ASN A 131 -5.81 5.85 9.65
CA ASN A 131 -6.27 6.10 8.29
C ASN A 131 -7.17 4.96 7.78
N ILE A 132 -6.79 3.69 8.03
CA ILE A 132 -7.58 2.49 7.69
C ILE A 132 -8.88 2.44 8.52
N GLU A 133 -8.82 2.73 9.82
CA GLU A 133 -10.02 2.76 10.68
C GLU A 133 -11.02 3.81 10.18
N TYR A 134 -10.53 4.97 9.80
CA TYR A 134 -11.39 6.03 9.24
C TYR A 134 -11.97 5.63 7.88
N ALA A 135 -11.16 5.07 7.00
CA ALA A 135 -11.60 4.55 5.70
C ALA A 135 -12.74 3.52 5.83
N ALA A 136 -12.63 2.62 6.80
CA ALA A 136 -13.67 1.64 7.08
C ALA A 136 -14.98 2.26 7.56
N LYS A 137 -14.90 3.26 8.46
CA LYS A 137 -16.07 4.02 8.93
C LYS A 137 -16.75 4.75 7.76
N LEU A 138 -15.96 5.42 6.93
CA LEU A 138 -16.45 6.12 5.73
C LEU A 138 -17.15 5.16 4.77
N LEU A 139 -16.50 4.04 4.43
CA LEU A 139 -17.05 3.03 3.52
C LEU A 139 -18.34 2.42 4.07
N SER A 140 -18.41 2.13 5.37
CA SER A 140 -19.61 1.61 6.02
C SER A 140 -20.75 2.64 6.06
N SER A 141 -20.44 3.92 6.25
CA SER A 141 -21.41 5.01 6.16
C SER A 141 -22.00 5.13 4.75
N LEU A 142 -21.13 5.08 3.74
CA LEU A 142 -21.55 5.09 2.34
C LEU A 142 -22.42 3.86 1.99
N PHE A 143 -22.12 2.69 2.54
CA PHE A 143 -22.97 1.51 2.38
C PHE A 143 -24.36 1.74 3.01
N LYS A 144 -24.43 2.28 4.22
CA LYS A 144 -25.71 2.61 4.88
C LYS A 144 -26.51 3.62 4.05
N GLN A 145 -25.85 4.61 3.46
CA GLN A 145 -26.50 5.63 2.67
C GLN A 145 -27.00 5.13 1.31
N HIS A 146 -26.25 4.25 0.64
CA HIS A 146 -26.50 3.87 -0.74
C HIS A 146 -27.01 2.44 -0.93
N GLY A 147 -27.05 1.61 0.13
CA GLY A 147 -27.65 0.30 0.19
C GLY A 147 -26.86 -0.84 -0.45
N THR A 148 -25.78 -0.57 -1.20
CA THR A 148 -24.96 -1.61 -1.83
C THR A 148 -23.47 -1.27 -1.76
N TRP A 149 -22.60 -2.29 -1.64
CA TRP A 149 -21.16 -2.11 -1.64
C TRP A 149 -20.63 -1.52 -2.95
N HIS A 150 -21.20 -1.86 -4.09
CA HIS A 150 -20.84 -1.26 -5.38
C HIS A 150 -21.07 0.26 -5.40
N LYS A 151 -22.17 0.73 -4.83
CA LYS A 151 -22.43 2.17 -4.71
C LYS A 151 -21.48 2.80 -3.67
N ALA A 152 -21.24 2.13 -2.54
CA ALA A 152 -20.29 2.61 -1.53
C ALA A 152 -18.88 2.78 -2.12
N ILE A 153 -18.37 1.81 -2.87
CA ILE A 153 -17.09 1.89 -3.58
C ILE A 153 -17.05 3.11 -4.52
N ARG A 154 -18.10 3.32 -5.31
CA ARG A 154 -18.18 4.46 -6.21
C ARG A 154 -18.06 5.79 -5.46
N HIS A 155 -18.86 5.97 -4.42
CA HIS A 155 -18.92 7.20 -3.65
C HIS A 155 -17.71 7.40 -2.74
N TYR A 156 -16.96 6.34 -2.41
CA TYR A 156 -15.71 6.46 -1.69
C TYR A 156 -14.69 7.32 -2.46
N HIS A 157 -14.58 7.10 -3.76
CA HIS A 157 -13.65 7.85 -4.61
C HIS A 157 -14.23 9.21 -5.05
N SER A 158 -15.48 9.25 -5.50
CA SER A 158 -16.11 10.47 -5.98
C SER A 158 -17.62 10.32 -6.11
N ALA A 159 -18.36 11.35 -5.75
CA ALA A 159 -19.77 11.44 -6.08
C ALA A 159 -20.04 11.66 -7.58
N ASN A 160 -19.01 12.10 -8.36
CA ASN A 160 -19.16 12.37 -9.78
C ASN A 160 -19.08 11.05 -10.60
N PRO A 161 -20.13 10.69 -11.39
CA PRO A 161 -20.18 9.48 -12.21
C PRO A 161 -19.04 9.36 -13.21
N ASN A 162 -18.50 10.46 -13.71
CA ASN A 162 -17.41 10.44 -14.68
C ASN A 162 -16.08 9.94 -14.10
N HIS A 163 -15.89 10.10 -12.78
CA HIS A 163 -14.65 9.72 -12.11
C HIS A 163 -14.72 8.33 -11.46
N HIS A 164 -15.90 7.87 -11.02
CA HIS A 164 -15.98 6.65 -10.22
C HIS A 164 -16.11 5.34 -11.02
N LYS A 165 -16.46 5.37 -12.32
CA LYS A 165 -16.64 4.13 -13.11
C LYS A 165 -15.33 3.31 -13.23
N GLN A 166 -14.26 3.97 -13.64
CA GLN A 166 -12.96 3.32 -13.81
C GLN A 166 -12.40 2.87 -12.46
N TYR A 167 -12.52 3.72 -11.43
CA TYR A 167 -12.11 3.40 -10.08
C TYR A 167 -12.83 2.15 -9.53
N SER A 168 -14.17 2.16 -9.54
CA SER A 168 -14.95 1.05 -9.01
C SER A 168 -14.64 -0.28 -9.72
N ARG A 169 -14.37 -0.25 -11.05
CA ARG A 169 -13.93 -1.43 -11.78
C ARG A 169 -12.58 -1.97 -11.27
N LYS A 170 -11.60 -1.09 -11.02
CA LYS A 170 -10.30 -1.50 -10.46
C LYS A 170 -10.46 -2.17 -9.10
N VAL A 171 -11.28 -1.57 -8.23
CA VAL A 171 -11.52 -2.13 -6.88
C VAL A 171 -12.21 -3.49 -6.96
N VAL A 172 -13.24 -3.63 -7.80
CA VAL A 172 -13.97 -4.91 -7.96
C VAL A 172 -13.10 -6.03 -8.53
N ILE A 173 -12.16 -5.69 -9.43
CA ILE A 173 -11.21 -6.67 -9.97
C ILE A 173 -10.18 -7.09 -8.92
N ALA A 174 -9.77 -6.16 -8.04
CA ALA A 174 -8.81 -6.41 -6.97
C ALA A 174 -9.41 -7.10 -5.74
N TRP A 175 -10.73 -7.03 -5.58
CA TRP A 175 -11.51 -7.64 -4.48
C TRP A 175 -11.83 -9.11 -4.79
#